data_bc166b43501e554fe60c884730f90acc
#
_entry.id   bc166b43501e554fe60c884730f90acc
#
_cell.length_a   1.000
_cell.length_b   1.000
_cell.length_c   1.000
_cell.angle_alpha   90.00
_cell.angle_beta   90.00
_cell.angle_gamma   90.00
#
_symmetry.space_group_name_H-M   'P 1'
#
loop_
_entity.id
_entity.type
_entity.pdbx_description
1 polymer ?
#
loop_
_entity_poly.entity_id
_entity_poly.type
_entity_poly.pdbx_seq_one_letter_code
_entity_poly.pdbx_strand_id
1 'polypeptide(L)'
;MLINEVIILQEEALDINSIVTPAIKYLDKVFKDNNFEIRIVGGAVRDIALNKSPKDIDFASDATPDEMIAMFDKEAIKYIPTGLQHGTITAVVNGEDFEITTLRADKETDGRHAEVEFVKSWEEDAKRRDLTYNAMSMDMEGNVFDYFGGMDDLQDKVSKFVGDPEERITEDYLRILRYFRFQGRLSTPTWDKDTLKAISSNAEGLKKISAERVWQEMGKVLSGNNVANILDYMAKTGVSKVIGLSTSDLNKVKDNGNSIVALAQTGNTIDIAKRWKLSKVQATMLDFLVKNKNNTLDQKKVEDMIADGVDKELISALATLQGKEVNIDAEVPNFPITGADLIAKGMKPGPEIGAKLGQLKQKWKDSNFKSTKDELLGESKLFEAVHRFMTGHGVTFAGKKYDEIEIEVTGTDNVNKKYIVTILAPKELFGKQTQISSKYMNRGPWTKTKVDNVFGGE
;
A
#
# COMPACT_ATOMS: atom_id res chain seq x y z
N MET A 1 -29.21 24.42 42.32
CA MET A 1 -29.43 25.27 41.14
C MET A 1 -29.19 24.34 39.96
N LEU A 2 -30.28 23.84 39.34
CA LEU A 2 -30.18 22.92 38.22
C LEU A 2 -29.56 23.73 37.08
N ILE A 3 -28.36 23.36 36.66
CA ILE A 3 -27.74 23.83 35.42
C ILE A 3 -28.60 23.22 34.31
N ASN A 4 -29.30 24.07 33.54
CA ASN A 4 -29.97 23.66 32.32
C ASN A 4 -28.89 23.15 31.40
N GLU A 5 -28.81 21.81 31.22
CA GLU A 5 -28.16 21.22 30.06
C GLU A 5 -28.85 21.80 28.82
N VAL A 6 -28.12 22.58 28.04
CA VAL A 6 -28.63 23.05 26.75
C VAL A 6 -28.58 21.83 25.83
N ILE A 7 -29.66 21.08 25.85
CA ILE A 7 -29.95 20.05 24.85
C ILE A 7 -30.28 20.80 23.58
N ILE A 8 -29.33 20.94 22.67
CA ILE A 8 -29.62 21.32 21.29
C ILE A 8 -30.18 20.05 20.65
N LEU A 9 -31.48 19.83 20.83
CA LEU A 9 -32.17 18.82 20.05
C LEU A 9 -32.16 19.29 18.60
N GLN A 10 -31.56 18.49 17.70
CA GLN A 10 -31.97 18.54 16.31
C GLN A 10 -33.48 18.26 16.27
N GLU A 11 -34.21 18.89 15.33
CA GLU A 11 -35.65 18.70 15.21
C GLU A 11 -36.03 17.22 14.98
N GLU A 12 -35.08 16.36 14.57
CA GLU A 12 -35.28 14.92 14.42
C GLU A 12 -34.04 14.13 14.94
N ALA A 13 -34.30 13.04 15.70
CA ALA A 13 -33.28 12.10 16.11
C ALA A 13 -32.65 11.40 14.90
N LEU A 14 -31.34 11.09 15.00
CA LEU A 14 -30.64 10.34 13.94
C LEU A 14 -31.17 8.90 13.85
N ASP A 15 -31.29 8.35 12.64
CA ASP A 15 -31.65 6.94 12.48
C ASP A 15 -30.47 6.03 12.82
N ILE A 16 -30.58 5.36 13.96
CA ILE A 16 -29.56 4.45 14.52
C ILE A 16 -30.03 3.00 14.59
N ASN A 17 -31.18 2.67 13.99
CA ASN A 17 -31.77 1.33 14.08
C ASN A 17 -30.84 0.23 13.56
N SER A 18 -29.98 0.53 12.58
CA SER A 18 -28.99 -0.41 12.05
C SER A 18 -27.77 -0.58 12.94
N ILE A 19 -27.58 0.27 13.94
CA ILE A 19 -26.37 0.35 14.78
C ILE A 19 -26.67 -0.16 16.19
N VAL A 20 -27.83 0.17 16.75
CA VAL A 20 -28.21 -0.19 18.11
C VAL A 20 -28.70 -1.64 18.15
N THR A 21 -27.77 -2.55 18.43
CA THR A 21 -28.04 -3.99 18.56
C THR A 21 -28.83 -4.30 19.84
N PRO A 22 -29.43 -5.51 19.95
CA PRO A 22 -30.04 -5.95 21.21
C PRO A 22 -29.07 -5.93 22.39
N ALA A 23 -27.75 -6.15 22.16
CA ALA A 23 -26.73 -6.09 23.18
C ALA A 23 -26.51 -4.65 23.68
N ILE A 24 -26.50 -3.67 22.79
CA ILE A 24 -26.40 -2.24 23.13
C ILE A 24 -27.64 -1.81 23.93
N LYS A 25 -28.85 -2.21 23.51
CA LYS A 25 -30.08 -1.92 24.26
C LYS A 25 -30.07 -2.52 25.67
N TYR A 26 -29.53 -3.72 25.80
CA TYR A 26 -29.38 -4.36 27.10
C TYR A 26 -28.39 -3.60 27.99
N LEU A 27 -27.25 -3.19 27.44
CA LEU A 27 -26.27 -2.36 28.14
C LEU A 27 -26.89 -1.05 28.62
N ASP A 28 -27.55 -0.30 27.75
CA ASP A 28 -28.23 0.94 28.07
C ASP A 28 -29.23 0.76 29.23
N LYS A 29 -30.03 -0.31 29.17
CA LYS A 29 -30.94 -0.67 30.24
C LYS A 29 -30.22 -0.94 31.56
N VAL A 30 -29.11 -1.66 31.55
CA VAL A 30 -28.31 -1.99 32.76
C VAL A 30 -27.77 -0.69 33.39
N PHE A 31 -27.25 0.25 32.61
CA PHE A 31 -26.80 1.55 33.11
C PHE A 31 -27.97 2.35 33.72
N LYS A 32 -29.08 2.47 33.00
CA LYS A 32 -30.28 3.19 33.48
C LYS A 32 -30.87 2.58 34.75
N ASP A 33 -30.93 1.25 34.89
CA ASP A 33 -31.41 0.54 36.09
C ASP A 33 -30.52 0.77 37.33
N ASN A 34 -29.26 1.17 37.11
CA ASN A 34 -28.31 1.51 38.16
C ASN A 34 -28.07 3.03 38.30
N ASN A 35 -28.93 3.87 37.72
CA ASN A 35 -28.90 5.33 37.74
C ASN A 35 -27.63 5.95 37.13
N PHE A 36 -27.09 5.30 36.09
CA PHE A 36 -26.03 5.84 35.27
C PHE A 36 -26.51 6.03 33.83
N GLU A 37 -25.77 6.83 33.10
CA GLU A 37 -26.03 7.09 31.68
C GLU A 37 -24.87 6.53 30.86
N ILE A 38 -25.20 5.94 29.69
CA ILE A 38 -24.23 5.52 28.67
C ILE A 38 -24.61 6.16 27.35
N ARG A 39 -23.63 6.72 26.63
CA ARG A 39 -23.83 7.32 25.31
C ARG A 39 -22.77 6.83 24.32
N ILE A 40 -23.14 6.77 23.05
CA ILE A 40 -22.19 6.67 21.93
C ILE A 40 -21.44 8.00 21.82
N VAL A 41 -20.12 7.97 21.59
CA VAL A 41 -19.31 9.18 21.61
C VAL A 41 -18.38 9.35 20.42
N GLY A 42 -18.02 10.57 20.12
CA GLY A 42 -16.88 10.92 19.27
C GLY A 42 -17.06 10.54 17.80
N GLY A 43 -16.12 9.73 17.30
CA GLY A 43 -16.05 9.38 15.87
C GLY A 43 -17.28 8.70 15.31
N ALA A 44 -17.94 7.86 16.11
CA ALA A 44 -19.16 7.16 15.72
C ALA A 44 -20.32 8.14 15.49
N VAL A 45 -20.52 9.10 16.43
CA VAL A 45 -21.61 10.12 16.29
C VAL A 45 -21.40 10.96 15.03
N ARG A 46 -20.16 11.44 14.80
CA ARG A 46 -19.81 12.17 13.57
C ARG A 46 -20.11 11.37 12.30
N ASP A 47 -19.71 10.10 12.27
CA ASP A 47 -19.88 9.26 11.07
C ASP A 47 -21.35 8.97 10.80
N ILE A 48 -22.16 8.74 11.85
CA ILE A 48 -23.62 8.61 11.77
C ILE A 48 -24.27 9.90 11.27
N ALA A 49 -23.89 11.05 11.81
CA ALA A 49 -24.37 12.35 11.38
C ALA A 49 -24.05 12.65 9.89
N LEU A 50 -22.99 12.05 9.36
CA LEU A 50 -22.63 12.09 7.94
C LEU A 50 -23.27 10.97 7.10
N ASN A 51 -24.25 10.22 7.63
CA ASN A 51 -24.89 9.07 7.01
C ASN A 51 -23.87 7.98 6.59
N LYS A 52 -22.82 7.77 7.41
CA LYS A 52 -21.80 6.74 7.21
C LYS A 52 -21.90 5.70 8.33
N SER A 53 -21.71 4.43 8.00
CA SER A 53 -21.56 3.39 9.02
C SER A 53 -20.24 3.58 9.77
N PRO A 54 -20.24 3.74 11.11
CA PRO A 54 -19.02 3.81 11.90
C PRO A 54 -18.29 2.47 11.83
N LYS A 55 -16.96 2.52 11.87
CA LYS A 55 -16.14 1.29 11.93
C LYS A 55 -16.12 0.71 13.34
N ASP A 56 -15.98 1.59 14.32
CA ASP A 56 -15.91 1.26 15.74
C ASP A 56 -16.90 2.17 16.48
N ILE A 57 -17.56 1.65 17.50
CA ILE A 57 -18.51 2.38 18.34
C ILE A 57 -17.94 2.43 19.76
N ASP A 58 -17.47 3.61 20.12
CA ASP A 58 -17.00 3.90 21.47
C ASP A 58 -18.14 4.44 22.32
N PHE A 59 -18.16 4.02 23.59
CA PHE A 59 -19.12 4.48 24.56
C PHE A 59 -18.44 5.27 25.67
N ALA A 60 -19.18 6.22 26.25
CA ALA A 60 -18.81 6.84 27.49
C ALA A 60 -19.93 6.73 28.51
N SER A 61 -19.60 6.82 29.77
CA SER A 61 -20.55 6.80 30.90
C SER A 61 -20.09 7.70 32.03
N ASP A 62 -21.02 8.21 32.77
CA ASP A 62 -20.80 8.91 34.03
C ASP A 62 -20.49 7.94 35.20
N ALA A 63 -20.60 6.63 35.00
CA ALA A 63 -20.14 5.63 35.96
C ALA A 63 -18.60 5.58 36.03
N THR A 64 -18.02 5.57 37.21
CA THR A 64 -16.59 5.30 37.43
C THR A 64 -16.26 3.84 37.11
N PRO A 65 -14.97 3.49 36.91
CA PRO A 65 -14.60 2.09 36.69
C PRO A 65 -15.07 1.14 37.79
N ASP A 66 -14.97 1.54 39.06
CA ASP A 66 -15.41 0.72 40.19
C ASP A 66 -16.94 0.53 40.21
N GLU A 67 -17.70 1.60 39.89
CA GLU A 67 -19.15 1.56 39.75
C GLU A 67 -19.56 0.63 38.59
N MET A 68 -18.86 0.69 37.43
CA MET A 68 -19.10 -0.22 36.30
C MET A 68 -18.81 -1.68 36.67
N ILE A 69 -17.68 -1.94 37.33
CA ILE A 69 -17.34 -3.30 37.80
C ILE A 69 -18.41 -3.86 38.73
N ALA A 70 -18.81 -3.07 39.74
CA ALA A 70 -19.84 -3.50 40.68
C ALA A 70 -21.19 -3.80 39.98
N MET A 71 -21.55 -3.00 38.98
CA MET A 71 -22.75 -3.18 38.18
C MET A 71 -22.66 -4.44 37.31
N PHE A 72 -21.52 -4.66 36.62
CA PHE A 72 -21.32 -5.83 35.77
C PHE A 72 -21.28 -7.12 36.56
N ASP A 73 -20.65 -7.14 37.74
CA ASP A 73 -20.68 -8.30 38.66
C ASP A 73 -22.10 -8.64 39.11
N LYS A 74 -22.91 -7.62 39.45
CA LYS A 74 -24.32 -7.78 39.86
C LYS A 74 -25.17 -8.40 38.74
N GLU A 75 -24.97 -7.92 37.50
CA GLU A 75 -25.75 -8.35 36.32
C GLU A 75 -25.11 -9.56 35.59
N ALA A 76 -24.04 -10.16 36.15
CA ALA A 76 -23.28 -11.26 35.59
C ALA A 76 -22.78 -11.00 34.16
N ILE A 77 -22.43 -9.73 33.87
CA ILE A 77 -21.83 -9.32 32.61
C ILE A 77 -20.32 -9.56 32.68
N LYS A 78 -19.79 -10.27 31.71
CA LYS A 78 -18.35 -10.45 31.58
C LYS A 78 -17.69 -9.13 31.15
N TYR A 79 -16.58 -8.79 31.78
CA TYR A 79 -15.80 -7.58 31.40
C TYR A 79 -14.30 -7.85 31.43
N ILE A 80 -13.56 -6.98 30.71
CA ILE A 80 -12.10 -6.98 30.64
C ILE A 80 -11.62 -5.57 31.02
N PRO A 81 -10.77 -5.43 32.05
CA PRO A 81 -10.27 -4.12 32.48
C PRO A 81 -9.12 -3.65 31.54
N THR A 82 -9.45 -3.26 30.33
CA THR A 82 -8.50 -2.97 29.26
C THR A 82 -7.67 -1.70 29.48
N GLY A 83 -8.19 -0.76 30.28
CA GLY A 83 -7.53 0.53 30.49
C GLY A 83 -7.98 1.26 31.77
N LEU A 84 -8.03 0.57 32.93
CA LEU A 84 -8.51 1.12 34.20
C LEU A 84 -7.89 2.47 34.57
N GLN A 85 -6.59 2.62 34.36
CA GLN A 85 -5.86 3.89 34.60
C GLN A 85 -6.39 5.06 33.76
N HIS A 86 -7.09 4.78 32.67
CA HIS A 86 -7.71 5.75 31.78
C HIS A 86 -9.24 5.74 31.88
N GLY A 87 -9.80 4.94 32.78
CA GLY A 87 -11.23 4.82 32.96
C GLY A 87 -11.94 3.90 31.98
N THR A 88 -11.23 3.05 31.23
CA THR A 88 -11.83 2.21 30.18
C THR A 88 -11.99 0.76 30.62
N ILE A 89 -13.18 0.22 30.38
CA ILE A 89 -13.54 -1.19 30.58
C ILE A 89 -14.21 -1.69 29.32
N THR A 90 -13.87 -2.91 28.89
CA THR A 90 -14.56 -3.60 27.81
C THR A 90 -15.60 -4.56 28.38
N ALA A 91 -16.89 -4.28 28.19
CA ALA A 91 -17.98 -5.20 28.52
C ALA A 91 -18.19 -6.19 27.38
N VAL A 92 -18.49 -7.46 27.71
CA VAL A 92 -18.79 -8.51 26.73
C VAL A 92 -20.23 -8.94 26.89
N VAL A 93 -21.09 -8.58 25.94
CA VAL A 93 -22.53 -8.86 25.97
C VAL A 93 -22.93 -9.61 24.72
N ASN A 94 -23.53 -10.78 24.84
CA ASN A 94 -23.96 -11.63 23.72
C ASN A 94 -22.83 -11.96 22.71
N GLY A 95 -21.58 -11.97 23.17
CA GLY A 95 -20.40 -12.22 22.31
C GLY A 95 -19.91 -11.00 21.54
N GLU A 96 -20.47 -9.82 21.80
CA GLU A 96 -20.01 -8.53 21.27
C GLU A 96 -19.21 -7.80 22.36
N ASP A 97 -18.12 -7.13 21.97
CA ASP A 97 -17.24 -6.37 22.86
C ASP A 97 -17.59 -4.87 22.78
N PHE A 98 -17.76 -4.23 23.94
CA PHE A 98 -18.14 -2.81 24.06
C PHE A 98 -17.11 -2.08 24.91
N GLU A 99 -16.35 -1.16 24.30
CA GLU A 99 -15.39 -0.32 25.01
C GLU A 99 -16.13 0.88 25.62
N ILE A 100 -16.15 0.96 26.96
CA ILE A 100 -16.85 1.97 27.73
C ILE A 100 -15.83 2.75 28.55
N THR A 101 -15.79 4.06 28.36
CA THR A 101 -14.85 4.95 29.07
C THR A 101 -15.61 5.87 30.03
N THR A 102 -15.19 5.94 31.28
CA THR A 102 -15.70 6.91 32.24
C THR A 102 -15.43 8.34 31.77
N LEU A 103 -16.41 9.24 31.95
CA LEU A 103 -16.22 10.66 31.71
C LEU A 103 -15.05 11.20 32.50
N ARG A 104 -14.19 12.01 31.87
CA ARG A 104 -12.96 12.50 32.48
C ARG A 104 -12.59 13.92 32.03
N ALA A 105 -11.93 14.64 32.89
CA ALA A 105 -11.24 15.91 32.62
C ALA A 105 -9.73 15.69 32.66
N ASP A 106 -8.98 16.44 31.86
CA ASP A 106 -7.52 16.40 31.86
C ASP A 106 -7.03 17.43 32.89
N LYS A 107 -6.30 17.00 33.96
CA LYS A 107 -5.75 17.89 34.99
C LYS A 107 -4.48 18.59 34.55
N GLU A 108 -3.52 17.81 34.02
CA GLU A 108 -2.26 18.30 33.47
C GLU A 108 -1.91 17.45 32.25
N THR A 109 -1.49 18.08 31.17
CA THR A 109 -1.08 17.40 29.96
C THR A 109 0.34 17.75 29.55
N ASP A 110 1.21 16.76 29.41
CA ASP A 110 2.52 16.92 28.78
C ASP A 110 2.50 16.52 27.29
N GLY A 111 1.30 16.42 26.72
CA GLY A 111 1.04 15.98 25.35
C GLY A 111 1.10 14.47 25.17
N ARG A 112 1.49 13.68 26.15
CA ARG A 112 1.60 12.22 26.08
C ARG A 112 0.93 11.49 27.25
N HIS A 113 0.97 12.07 28.43
CA HIS A 113 0.35 11.53 29.65
C HIS A 113 -0.47 12.64 30.26
N ALA A 114 -1.76 12.46 30.36
CA ALA A 114 -2.66 13.30 31.13
C ALA A 114 -2.95 12.57 32.46
N GLU A 115 -2.74 13.25 33.57
CA GLU A 115 -3.44 12.84 34.79
C GLU A 115 -4.93 13.14 34.57
N VAL A 116 -5.74 12.11 34.60
CA VAL A 116 -7.18 12.23 34.38
C VAL A 116 -7.92 12.28 35.72
N GLU A 117 -8.91 13.13 35.80
CA GLU A 117 -9.89 13.14 36.86
C GLU A 117 -11.23 12.64 36.30
N PHE A 118 -11.83 11.66 36.98
CA PHE A 118 -13.15 11.22 36.57
C PHE A 118 -14.19 12.28 36.99
N VAL A 119 -15.03 12.64 36.00
CA VAL A 119 -16.07 13.67 36.18
C VAL A 119 -17.45 13.08 35.91
N LYS A 120 -18.50 13.78 36.32
CA LYS A 120 -19.88 13.38 36.01
C LYS A 120 -20.50 14.28 34.92
N SER A 121 -19.78 15.31 34.49
CA SER A 121 -20.26 16.24 33.46
C SER A 121 -19.87 15.82 32.08
N TRP A 122 -20.85 15.62 31.21
CA TRP A 122 -20.67 15.34 29.80
C TRP A 122 -20.00 16.48 29.04
N GLU A 123 -20.29 17.73 29.44
CA GLU A 123 -19.69 18.92 28.84
C GLU A 123 -18.19 19.00 29.15
N GLU A 124 -17.78 18.65 30.38
CA GLU A 124 -16.36 18.63 30.76
C GLU A 124 -15.57 17.56 29.95
N ASP A 125 -16.13 16.36 29.77
CA ASP A 125 -15.50 15.34 28.91
C ASP A 125 -15.46 15.80 27.44
N ALA A 126 -16.50 16.42 26.94
CA ALA A 126 -16.54 16.97 25.59
C ALA A 126 -15.49 18.09 25.39
N LYS A 127 -15.33 18.96 26.41
CA LYS A 127 -14.39 20.09 26.38
C LYS A 127 -12.92 19.67 26.19
N ARG A 128 -12.49 18.51 26.69
CA ARG A 128 -11.10 18.03 26.51
C ARG A 128 -10.83 17.44 25.11
N ARG A 129 -11.85 17.19 24.31
CA ARG A 129 -11.71 16.58 22.97
C ARG A 129 -11.08 17.57 21.98
N ASP A 130 -10.64 17.08 20.83
CA ASP A 130 -9.88 17.90 19.88
C ASP A 130 -10.80 18.81 19.02
N LEU A 131 -11.76 18.24 18.31
CA LEU A 131 -12.62 18.94 17.35
C LEU A 131 -14.07 18.90 17.80
N THR A 132 -14.83 19.96 17.49
CA THR A 132 -16.22 20.15 17.88
C THR A 132 -17.09 18.93 17.54
N TYR A 133 -17.04 18.46 16.31
CA TYR A 133 -17.84 17.29 15.88
C TYR A 133 -17.31 15.93 16.39
N ASN A 134 -16.12 15.88 16.99
CA ASN A 134 -15.64 14.71 17.74
C ASN A 134 -15.99 14.79 19.23
N ALA A 135 -16.54 15.92 19.66
CA ALA A 135 -16.93 16.19 21.05
C ALA A 135 -18.43 15.89 21.30
N MET A 136 -19.16 15.50 20.27
CA MET A 136 -20.57 15.12 20.38
C MET A 136 -20.73 13.75 21.04
N SER A 137 -21.85 13.58 21.71
CA SER A 137 -22.35 12.29 22.20
C SER A 137 -23.80 12.06 21.76
N MET A 138 -24.25 10.81 21.81
CA MET A 138 -25.60 10.44 21.37
C MET A 138 -26.15 9.30 22.22
N ASP A 139 -27.42 9.40 22.62
CA ASP A 139 -28.11 8.33 23.35
C ASP A 139 -28.56 7.19 22.42
N MET A 140 -29.18 6.16 22.99
CA MET A 140 -29.67 5.00 22.23
C MET A 140 -31.03 5.22 21.55
N GLU A 141 -31.58 6.41 21.68
CA GLU A 141 -32.76 6.92 20.98
C GLU A 141 -32.38 7.76 19.74
N GLY A 142 -31.08 8.12 19.56
CA GLY A 142 -30.57 8.91 18.44
C GLY A 142 -30.52 10.41 18.74
N ASN A 143 -30.79 10.84 19.97
CA ASN A 143 -30.67 12.25 20.36
C ASN A 143 -29.20 12.64 20.48
N VAL A 144 -28.79 13.68 19.78
CA VAL A 144 -27.39 14.17 19.80
C VAL A 144 -27.26 15.27 20.86
N PHE A 145 -26.21 15.14 21.67
CA PHE A 145 -25.78 16.15 22.65
C PHE A 145 -24.53 16.84 22.10
N ASP A 146 -24.70 18.10 21.72
CA ASP A 146 -23.66 18.93 21.10
C ASP A 146 -23.48 20.22 21.89
N TYR A 147 -22.37 20.30 22.66
CA TYR A 147 -22.06 21.44 23.52
C TYR A 147 -21.25 22.53 22.82
N PHE A 148 -20.68 22.22 21.64
CA PHE A 148 -19.68 23.09 20.98
C PHE A 148 -19.96 23.38 19.51
N GLY A 149 -21.18 23.08 19.03
CA GLY A 149 -21.60 23.37 17.65
C GLY A 149 -20.97 22.44 16.59
N GLY A 150 -20.71 21.20 16.95
CA GLY A 150 -20.11 20.21 16.05
C GLY A 150 -21.02 19.84 14.88
N MET A 151 -22.35 19.85 15.07
CA MET A 151 -23.29 19.58 13.98
C MET A 151 -23.27 20.68 12.93
N ASP A 152 -23.25 21.94 13.34
CA ASP A 152 -23.14 23.08 12.44
C ASP A 152 -21.81 23.04 11.67
N ASP A 153 -20.71 22.74 12.36
CA ASP A 153 -19.39 22.62 11.74
C ASP A 153 -19.34 21.46 10.71
N LEU A 154 -20.06 20.37 10.94
CA LEU A 154 -20.20 19.28 9.95
C LEU A 154 -21.01 19.74 8.74
N GLN A 155 -22.11 20.46 8.94
CA GLN A 155 -22.96 21.00 7.88
C GLN A 155 -22.18 22.00 7.03
N ASP A 156 -21.39 22.87 7.67
CA ASP A 156 -20.52 23.87 7.03
C ASP A 156 -19.25 23.26 6.44
N LYS A 157 -19.01 21.94 6.66
CA LYS A 157 -17.83 21.19 6.19
C LYS A 157 -16.52 21.82 6.64
N VAL A 158 -16.50 22.28 7.87
CA VAL A 158 -15.33 22.90 8.51
C VAL A 158 -14.93 22.14 9.75
N SER A 159 -13.63 22.01 10.00
CA SER A 159 -13.13 21.54 11.29
C SER A 159 -12.78 22.74 12.17
N LYS A 160 -13.25 22.74 13.42
CA LYS A 160 -12.82 23.68 14.43
C LYS A 160 -12.42 22.95 15.71
N PHE A 161 -11.48 23.53 16.44
CA PHE A 161 -11.11 23.02 17.75
C PHE A 161 -12.22 23.34 18.77
N VAL A 162 -12.35 22.49 19.78
CA VAL A 162 -13.18 22.81 20.96
C VAL A 162 -12.52 23.93 21.75
N GLY A 163 -13.20 25.07 21.90
CA GLY A 163 -12.66 26.24 22.59
C GLY A 163 -11.61 27.00 21.77
N ASP A 164 -10.59 27.53 22.43
CA ASP A 164 -9.54 28.32 21.78
C ASP A 164 -8.56 27.43 21.00
N PRO A 165 -8.35 27.66 19.68
CA PRO A 165 -7.47 26.83 18.86
C PRO A 165 -6.00 26.85 19.32
N GLU A 166 -5.50 27.98 19.84
CA GLU A 166 -4.11 28.10 20.25
C GLU A 166 -3.84 27.31 21.53
N GLU A 167 -4.75 27.39 22.51
CA GLU A 167 -4.71 26.58 23.72
C GLU A 167 -4.73 25.09 23.38
N ARG A 168 -5.69 24.67 22.54
CA ARG A 168 -5.84 23.26 22.15
C ARG A 168 -4.62 22.70 21.41
N ILE A 169 -3.98 23.46 20.56
CA ILE A 169 -2.77 23.07 19.83
C ILE A 169 -1.58 22.95 20.78
N THR A 170 -1.43 23.88 21.73
CA THR A 170 -0.27 23.88 22.63
C THR A 170 -0.29 22.77 23.66
N GLU A 171 -1.45 22.23 24.01
CA GLU A 171 -1.59 21.05 24.85
C GLU A 171 -1.00 19.78 24.20
N ASP A 172 -1.24 19.56 22.90
CA ASP A 172 -0.64 18.50 22.09
C ASP A 172 -0.52 18.94 20.63
N TYR A 173 0.68 19.27 20.19
CA TYR A 173 0.97 19.69 18.82
C TYR A 173 0.55 18.68 17.74
N LEU A 174 0.35 17.39 18.10
CA LEU A 174 -0.16 16.39 17.17
C LEU A 174 -1.58 16.73 16.67
N ARG A 175 -2.33 17.52 17.45
CA ARG A 175 -3.67 17.99 17.05
C ARG A 175 -3.66 18.78 15.73
N ILE A 176 -2.53 19.42 15.38
CA ILE A 176 -2.34 20.05 14.06
C ILE A 176 -2.52 19.00 12.93
N LEU A 177 -1.84 17.86 13.04
CA LEU A 177 -1.96 16.81 12.01
C LEU A 177 -3.33 16.14 12.05
N ARG A 178 -3.90 15.97 13.24
CA ARG A 178 -5.27 15.47 13.43
C ARG A 178 -6.30 16.37 12.76
N TYR A 179 -6.17 17.70 12.91
CA TYR A 179 -7.00 18.68 12.22
C TYR A 179 -7.01 18.45 10.70
N PHE A 180 -5.85 18.37 10.07
CA PHE A 180 -5.74 18.11 8.63
C PHE A 180 -6.32 16.76 8.24
N ARG A 181 -6.09 15.72 9.04
CA ARG A 181 -6.69 14.40 8.81
C ARG A 181 -8.21 14.43 8.81
N PHE A 182 -8.80 15.08 9.78
CA PHE A 182 -10.26 15.14 9.89
C PHE A 182 -10.88 16.07 8.85
N GLN A 183 -10.23 17.18 8.58
CA GLN A 183 -10.62 18.09 7.50
C GLN A 183 -10.70 17.36 6.14
N GLY A 184 -9.74 16.46 5.86
CA GLY A 184 -9.75 15.63 4.65
C GLY A 184 -10.90 14.62 4.56
N ARG A 185 -11.61 14.33 5.65
CA ARG A 185 -12.79 13.44 5.64
C ARG A 185 -14.07 14.11 5.19
N LEU A 186 -14.09 15.44 5.20
CA LEU A 186 -15.25 16.25 4.76
C LEU A 186 -15.31 16.26 3.23
N SER A 187 -16.50 16.23 2.66
CA SER A 187 -16.69 16.05 1.20
C SER A 187 -16.15 17.21 0.36
N THR A 188 -16.25 18.42 0.85
CA THR A 188 -15.76 19.65 0.23
C THR A 188 -15.31 20.57 1.35
N PRO A 189 -14.10 20.38 1.89
CA PRO A 189 -13.70 21.07 3.12
C PRO A 189 -13.62 22.59 2.92
N THR A 190 -14.21 23.33 3.84
CA THR A 190 -14.07 24.78 4.00
C THR A 190 -13.05 25.06 5.10
N TRP A 191 -12.49 26.26 5.16
CA TRP A 191 -11.35 26.53 6.02
C TRP A 191 -11.61 27.68 6.97
N ASP A 192 -11.51 27.40 8.26
CA ASP A 192 -11.57 28.41 9.33
C ASP A 192 -10.26 29.19 9.42
N LYS A 193 -10.35 30.51 9.30
CA LYS A 193 -9.16 31.39 9.24
C LYS A 193 -8.44 31.49 10.57
N ASP A 194 -9.16 31.47 11.67
CA ASP A 194 -8.59 31.59 13.01
C ASP A 194 -7.85 30.30 13.38
N THR A 195 -8.44 29.15 13.08
CA THR A 195 -7.78 27.85 13.22
C THR A 195 -6.50 27.77 12.37
N LEU A 196 -6.56 28.18 11.09
CA LEU A 196 -5.35 28.16 10.24
C LEU A 196 -4.27 29.10 10.73
N LYS A 197 -4.62 30.24 11.29
CA LYS A 197 -3.69 31.18 11.90
C LYS A 197 -3.02 30.58 13.14
N ALA A 198 -3.80 29.98 14.04
CA ALA A 198 -3.27 29.30 15.22
C ALA A 198 -2.34 28.13 14.85
N ILE A 199 -2.71 27.33 13.82
CA ILE A 199 -1.86 26.26 13.28
C ILE A 199 -0.54 26.84 12.77
N SER A 200 -0.59 27.91 11.97
CA SER A 200 0.61 28.52 11.39
C SER A 200 1.55 29.06 12.46
N SER A 201 1.02 29.72 13.49
CA SER A 201 1.78 30.24 14.63
C SER A 201 2.47 29.15 15.44
N ASN A 202 1.87 27.96 15.51
CA ASN A 202 2.29 26.86 16.37
C ASN A 202 2.91 25.66 15.59
N ALA A 203 3.07 25.74 14.27
CA ALA A 203 3.59 24.66 13.45
C ALA A 203 4.94 24.11 13.92
N GLU A 204 5.85 24.97 14.40
CA GLU A 204 7.16 24.59 14.91
C GLU A 204 7.10 23.62 16.11
N GLY A 205 5.99 23.62 16.87
CA GLY A 205 5.74 22.68 17.95
C GLY A 205 5.74 21.21 17.50
N LEU A 206 5.44 20.92 16.24
CA LEU A 206 5.51 19.57 15.67
C LEU A 206 6.91 18.95 15.75
N LYS A 207 7.97 19.74 15.91
CA LYS A 207 9.34 19.22 16.15
C LYS A 207 9.46 18.45 17.47
N LYS A 208 8.55 18.67 18.42
CA LYS A 208 8.49 17.97 19.71
C LYS A 208 7.80 16.60 19.58
N ILE A 209 7.11 16.34 18.48
CA ILE A 209 6.35 15.10 18.26
C ILE A 209 7.25 14.01 17.69
N SER A 210 7.11 12.79 18.19
CA SER A 210 7.89 11.65 17.67
C SER A 210 7.56 11.35 16.20
N ALA A 211 8.57 10.89 15.47
CA ALA A 211 8.45 10.57 14.04
C ALA A 211 7.35 9.55 13.77
N GLU A 212 7.18 8.57 14.66
CA GLU A 212 6.16 7.53 14.56
C GLU A 212 4.75 8.12 14.69
N ARG A 213 4.53 9.05 15.63
CA ARG A 213 3.23 9.73 15.77
C ARG A 213 2.93 10.60 14.54
N VAL A 214 3.95 11.29 14.01
CA VAL A 214 3.81 12.05 12.75
C VAL A 214 3.38 11.11 11.62
N TRP A 215 4.06 9.97 11.46
CA TRP A 215 3.72 9.02 10.40
C TRP A 215 2.32 8.41 10.57
N GLN A 216 1.92 8.07 11.80
CA GLN A 216 0.58 7.55 12.06
C GLN A 216 -0.54 8.48 11.59
N GLU A 217 -0.39 9.79 11.80
CA GLU A 217 -1.38 10.76 11.32
C GLU A 217 -1.22 11.04 9.82
N MET A 218 0.01 11.24 9.33
CA MET A 218 0.27 11.50 7.91
C MET A 218 -0.13 10.32 7.01
N GLY A 219 0.07 9.08 7.46
CA GLY A 219 -0.41 7.90 6.74
C GLY A 219 -1.92 7.94 6.51
N LYS A 220 -2.70 8.41 7.52
CA LYS A 220 -4.15 8.57 7.42
C LYS A 220 -4.55 9.77 6.56
N VAL A 221 -3.78 10.87 6.57
CA VAL A 221 -3.97 12.01 5.66
C VAL A 221 -3.77 11.57 4.21
N LEU A 222 -2.64 10.92 3.93
CA LEU A 222 -2.23 10.52 2.58
C LEU A 222 -3.08 9.39 1.99
N SER A 223 -3.73 8.57 2.82
CA SER A 223 -4.69 7.55 2.37
C SER A 223 -6.15 8.03 2.41
N GLY A 224 -6.39 9.28 2.80
CA GLY A 224 -7.72 9.89 2.89
C GLY A 224 -8.23 10.45 1.58
N ASN A 225 -9.17 11.40 1.72
CA ASN A 225 -9.74 12.16 0.61
C ASN A 225 -9.19 13.58 0.60
N ASN A 226 -9.38 14.29 -0.52
CA ASN A 226 -8.95 15.68 -0.71
C ASN A 226 -7.44 15.90 -0.47
N VAL A 227 -6.62 14.86 -0.66
CA VAL A 227 -5.20 14.84 -0.25
C VAL A 227 -4.45 16.04 -0.80
N ALA A 228 -4.59 16.36 -2.08
CA ALA A 228 -3.92 17.51 -2.71
C ALA A 228 -4.28 18.83 -2.03
N ASN A 229 -5.56 19.06 -1.74
CA ASN A 229 -6.04 20.27 -1.08
C ASN A 229 -5.53 20.36 0.37
N ILE A 230 -5.57 19.25 1.11
CA ILE A 230 -5.04 19.19 2.48
C ILE A 230 -3.55 19.53 2.52
N LEU A 231 -2.77 18.92 1.62
CA LEU A 231 -1.32 19.16 1.55
C LEU A 231 -0.98 20.60 1.12
N ASP A 232 -1.80 21.23 0.29
CA ASP A 232 -1.66 22.63 -0.08
C ASP A 232 -1.83 23.56 1.14
N TYR A 233 -2.85 23.30 1.98
CA TYR A 233 -3.02 24.07 3.21
C TYR A 233 -1.96 23.76 4.27
N MET A 234 -1.47 22.53 4.34
CA MET A 234 -0.30 22.20 5.17
C MET A 234 0.95 22.96 4.71
N ALA A 235 1.11 23.18 3.41
CA ALA A 235 2.19 24.00 2.88
C ALA A 235 2.01 25.49 3.21
N LYS A 236 0.81 26.04 3.01
CA LYS A 236 0.46 27.44 3.31
C LYS A 236 0.63 27.80 4.80
N THR A 237 0.36 26.85 5.69
CA THR A 237 0.56 27.02 7.16
C THR A 237 1.96 26.69 7.64
N GLY A 238 2.89 26.30 6.74
CA GLY A 238 4.25 25.94 7.11
C GLY A 238 4.43 24.55 7.71
N VAL A 239 3.34 23.83 7.98
CA VAL A 239 3.35 22.48 8.58
C VAL A 239 4.17 21.50 7.76
N SER A 240 3.99 21.46 6.43
CA SER A 240 4.74 20.58 5.52
C SER A 240 6.25 20.76 5.66
N LYS A 241 6.72 22.02 5.76
CA LYS A 241 8.14 22.35 5.94
C LYS A 241 8.68 21.80 7.26
N VAL A 242 7.94 21.97 8.34
CA VAL A 242 8.36 21.52 9.68
C VAL A 242 8.51 20.00 9.74
N ILE A 243 7.55 19.26 9.22
CA ILE A 243 7.61 17.78 9.20
C ILE A 243 8.51 17.22 8.09
N GLY A 244 9.02 18.08 7.19
CA GLY A 244 9.92 17.73 6.08
C GLY A 244 9.24 17.07 4.90
N LEU A 245 7.95 17.34 4.71
CA LEU A 245 7.18 16.87 3.57
C LEU A 245 7.41 17.79 2.39
N SER A 246 7.85 17.23 1.25
CA SER A 246 7.85 17.97 -0.03
C SER A 246 6.43 18.15 -0.54
N THR A 247 6.16 19.32 -1.09
CA THR A 247 4.88 19.69 -1.71
C THR A 247 5.08 20.22 -3.14
N SER A 248 6.17 19.81 -3.79
CA SER A 248 6.55 20.33 -5.11
C SER A 248 5.63 19.85 -6.24
N ASP A 249 5.00 18.71 -6.07
CA ASP A 249 4.22 18.03 -7.12
C ASP A 249 2.75 17.81 -6.73
N LEU A 250 2.15 18.71 -5.93
CA LEU A 250 0.77 18.56 -5.44
C LEU A 250 -0.28 18.38 -6.54
N ASN A 251 -0.06 18.96 -7.71
CA ASN A 251 -0.94 18.79 -8.87
C ASN A 251 -0.99 17.35 -9.42
N LYS A 252 -0.04 16.51 -9.02
CA LYS A 252 0.01 15.08 -9.38
C LYS A 252 -0.67 14.18 -8.35
N VAL A 253 -0.95 14.71 -7.17
CA VAL A 253 -1.54 13.92 -6.08
C VAL A 253 -3.01 13.67 -6.38
N LYS A 254 -3.38 12.39 -6.32
CA LYS A 254 -4.76 11.92 -6.46
C LYS A 254 -5.13 11.07 -5.26
N ASP A 255 -6.38 11.17 -4.86
CA ASP A 255 -6.94 10.28 -3.85
C ASP A 255 -6.94 8.84 -4.39
N ASN A 256 -6.21 7.96 -3.73
CA ASN A 256 -6.02 6.59 -4.20
C ASN A 256 -6.06 5.55 -3.05
N GLY A 257 -6.28 5.99 -1.82
CA GLY A 257 -6.36 5.13 -0.63
C GLY A 257 -5.01 4.54 -0.17
N ASN A 258 -3.90 4.78 -0.89
CA ASN A 258 -2.58 4.27 -0.53
C ASN A 258 -1.61 5.41 -0.15
N SER A 259 -1.25 5.45 1.12
CA SER A 259 -0.40 6.51 1.67
C SER A 259 0.99 6.59 1.04
N ILE A 260 1.56 5.46 0.64
CA ILE A 260 2.91 5.41 0.05
C ILE A 260 2.88 5.87 -1.40
N VAL A 261 1.82 5.53 -2.14
CA VAL A 261 1.61 6.05 -3.50
C VAL A 261 1.43 7.56 -3.47
N ALA A 262 0.57 8.08 -2.58
CA ALA A 262 0.37 9.52 -2.41
C ALA A 262 1.69 10.22 -2.02
N LEU A 263 2.49 9.64 -1.11
CA LEU A 263 3.79 10.16 -0.72
C LEU A 263 4.78 10.21 -1.90
N ALA A 264 4.78 9.20 -2.78
CA ALA A 264 5.59 9.20 -3.99
C ALA A 264 5.13 10.26 -5.02
N GLN A 265 3.82 10.55 -5.09
CA GLN A 265 3.25 11.59 -5.95
C GLN A 265 3.67 13.00 -5.54
N THR A 266 3.86 13.27 -4.24
CA THR A 266 4.26 14.58 -3.73
C THR A 266 5.70 14.99 -4.04
N GLY A 267 6.50 14.14 -4.69
CA GLY A 267 7.91 14.41 -4.98
C GLY A 267 8.86 14.05 -3.84
N ASN A 268 8.37 13.38 -2.79
CA ASN A 268 9.23 12.91 -1.70
C ASN A 268 10.13 11.75 -2.13
N THR A 269 11.29 11.66 -1.47
CA THR A 269 12.31 10.63 -1.70
C THR A 269 12.35 9.65 -0.53
N ILE A 270 13.26 8.68 -0.61
CA ILE A 270 13.48 7.70 0.47
C ILE A 270 13.90 8.33 1.80
N ASP A 271 14.41 9.58 1.80
CA ASP A 271 14.82 10.26 3.03
C ASP A 271 13.65 10.50 3.99
N ILE A 272 12.43 10.72 3.46
CA ILE A 272 11.24 10.85 4.28
C ILE A 272 10.93 9.55 5.02
N ALA A 273 11.20 8.39 4.42
CA ALA A 273 10.98 7.09 5.05
C ALA A 273 11.82 6.92 6.32
N LYS A 274 13.08 7.39 6.30
CA LYS A 274 13.96 7.41 7.48
C LYS A 274 13.47 8.43 8.51
N ARG A 275 13.12 9.63 8.05
CA ARG A 275 12.68 10.74 8.92
C ARG A 275 11.43 10.36 9.71
N TRP A 276 10.45 9.73 9.07
CA TRP A 276 9.17 9.35 9.69
C TRP A 276 9.16 7.91 10.20
N LYS A 277 10.31 7.20 10.14
CA LYS A 277 10.49 5.82 10.59
C LYS A 277 9.44 4.86 10.00
N LEU A 278 9.26 4.92 8.68
CA LEU A 278 8.40 4.00 7.98
C LEU A 278 8.86 2.54 8.21
N SER A 279 7.92 1.60 8.20
CA SER A 279 8.26 0.18 8.24
C SER A 279 9.13 -0.22 7.03
N LYS A 280 9.88 -1.32 7.17
CA LYS A 280 10.72 -1.82 6.07
C LYS A 280 9.93 -2.05 4.79
N VAL A 281 8.72 -2.60 4.89
CA VAL A 281 7.82 -2.84 3.74
C VAL A 281 7.45 -1.51 3.06
N GLN A 282 7.02 -0.53 3.84
CA GLN A 282 6.64 0.79 3.33
C GLN A 282 7.83 1.53 2.69
N ALA A 283 9.00 1.46 3.32
CA ALA A 283 10.22 2.07 2.77
C ALA A 283 10.65 1.41 1.45
N THR A 284 10.55 0.07 1.35
CA THR A 284 10.83 -0.67 0.11
C THR A 284 9.87 -0.28 -1.00
N MET A 285 8.56 -0.17 -0.70
CA MET A 285 7.56 0.27 -1.66
C MET A 285 7.85 1.70 -2.15
N LEU A 286 8.15 2.63 -1.24
CA LEU A 286 8.47 4.02 -1.62
C LEU A 286 9.71 4.07 -2.53
N ASP A 287 10.79 3.35 -2.18
CA ASP A 287 12.01 3.30 -2.98
C ASP A 287 11.73 2.73 -4.39
N PHE A 288 10.96 1.66 -4.46
CA PHE A 288 10.54 1.06 -5.74
C PHE A 288 9.74 2.05 -6.60
N LEU A 289 8.76 2.75 -6.01
CA LEU A 289 7.94 3.72 -6.72
C LEU A 289 8.77 4.90 -7.22
N VAL A 290 9.64 5.47 -6.37
CA VAL A 290 10.51 6.59 -6.74
C VAL A 290 11.45 6.23 -7.89
N LYS A 291 12.02 5.02 -7.89
CA LYS A 291 12.91 4.51 -8.96
C LYS A 291 12.17 4.29 -10.28
N ASN A 292 10.91 3.86 -10.22
CA ASN A 292 10.16 3.45 -11.40
C ASN A 292 9.11 4.47 -11.88
N LYS A 293 8.87 5.57 -11.15
CA LYS A 293 7.80 6.54 -11.46
C LYS A 293 7.87 7.13 -12.88
N ASN A 294 9.06 7.23 -13.46
CA ASN A 294 9.28 7.78 -14.79
C ASN A 294 9.34 6.72 -15.91
N ASN A 295 9.35 5.43 -15.55
CA ASN A 295 9.36 4.34 -16.50
C ASN A 295 7.91 4.02 -16.88
N THR A 296 7.55 4.16 -18.17
CA THR A 296 6.20 3.87 -18.61
C THR A 296 5.83 2.43 -18.28
N LEU A 297 4.73 2.24 -17.56
CA LEU A 297 4.16 0.94 -17.27
C LEU A 297 3.11 0.59 -18.34
N ASP A 298 3.33 -0.51 -19.03
CA ASP A 298 2.39 -1.16 -19.93
C ASP A 298 2.26 -2.64 -19.54
N GLN A 299 1.38 -3.39 -20.22
CA GLN A 299 1.15 -4.80 -19.90
C GLN A 299 2.40 -5.65 -20.06
N LYS A 300 3.20 -5.39 -21.10
CA LYS A 300 4.46 -6.11 -21.32
C LYS A 300 5.45 -5.89 -20.19
N LYS A 301 5.54 -4.66 -19.71
CA LYS A 301 6.41 -4.32 -18.57
C LYS A 301 5.94 -4.97 -17.27
N VAL A 302 4.62 -5.09 -17.07
CA VAL A 302 4.04 -5.84 -15.93
C VAL A 302 4.45 -7.31 -16.00
N GLU A 303 4.29 -7.96 -17.15
CA GLU A 303 4.69 -9.35 -17.36
C GLU A 303 6.20 -9.55 -17.14
N ASP A 304 7.02 -8.63 -17.62
CA ASP A 304 8.46 -8.62 -17.38
C ASP A 304 8.81 -8.53 -15.88
N MET A 305 8.09 -7.67 -15.12
CA MET A 305 8.26 -7.54 -13.68
C MET A 305 7.83 -8.82 -12.94
N ILE A 306 6.71 -9.44 -13.35
CA ILE A 306 6.24 -10.72 -12.80
C ILE A 306 7.29 -11.81 -13.07
N ALA A 307 7.85 -11.89 -14.29
CA ALA A 307 8.92 -12.79 -14.64
C ALA A 307 10.19 -12.57 -13.78
N ASP A 308 10.46 -11.34 -13.38
CA ASP A 308 11.59 -10.99 -12.51
C ASP A 308 11.32 -11.28 -11.03
N GLY A 309 10.10 -11.69 -10.68
CA GLY A 309 9.71 -11.99 -9.30
C GLY A 309 9.42 -10.73 -8.47
N VAL A 310 9.08 -9.62 -9.12
CA VAL A 310 8.63 -8.40 -8.42
C VAL A 310 7.28 -8.69 -7.76
N ASP A 311 7.15 -8.26 -6.52
CA ASP A 311 5.92 -8.42 -5.75
C ASP A 311 4.73 -7.72 -6.45
N LYS A 312 3.60 -8.42 -6.51
CA LYS A 312 2.37 -7.91 -7.14
C LYS A 312 1.86 -6.62 -6.48
N GLU A 313 2.05 -6.47 -5.16
CA GLU A 313 1.68 -5.24 -4.46
C GLU A 313 2.50 -4.04 -4.95
N LEU A 314 3.78 -4.24 -5.24
CA LEU A 314 4.65 -3.19 -5.79
C LEU A 314 4.22 -2.80 -7.21
N ILE A 315 3.87 -3.77 -8.04
CA ILE A 315 3.38 -3.54 -9.41
C ILE A 315 2.04 -2.80 -9.37
N SER A 316 1.12 -3.22 -8.50
CA SER A 316 -0.18 -2.58 -8.29
C SER A 316 -0.02 -1.12 -7.83
N ALA A 317 0.88 -0.88 -6.87
CA ALA A 317 1.18 0.46 -6.40
C ALA A 317 1.76 1.36 -7.51
N LEU A 318 2.63 0.81 -8.38
CA LEU A 318 3.18 1.53 -9.53
C LEU A 318 2.11 1.84 -10.58
N ALA A 319 1.21 0.90 -10.85
CA ALA A 319 0.07 1.09 -11.73
C ALA A 319 -0.83 2.23 -11.21
N THR A 320 -1.15 2.21 -9.92
CA THR A 320 -1.90 3.28 -9.24
C THR A 320 -1.18 4.63 -9.34
N LEU A 321 0.14 4.66 -9.08
CA LEU A 321 0.97 5.88 -9.18
C LEU A 321 0.88 6.52 -10.57
N GLN A 322 0.89 5.70 -11.62
CA GLN A 322 0.85 6.16 -13.01
C GLN A 322 -0.57 6.29 -13.57
N GLY A 323 -1.60 5.91 -12.82
CA GLY A 323 -2.99 5.90 -13.28
C GLY A 323 -3.19 4.95 -14.48
N LYS A 324 -2.58 3.76 -14.44
CA LYS A 324 -2.63 2.75 -15.49
C LYS A 324 -3.50 1.57 -15.06
N GLU A 325 -4.34 1.13 -15.97
CA GLU A 325 -5.06 -0.15 -15.84
C GLU A 325 -4.22 -1.25 -16.50
N VAL A 326 -3.80 -2.21 -15.71
CA VAL A 326 -2.97 -3.35 -16.14
C VAL A 326 -3.42 -4.62 -15.42
N ASN A 327 -3.22 -5.77 -16.07
CA ASN A 327 -3.47 -7.07 -15.45
C ASN A 327 -2.25 -7.53 -14.63
N ILE A 328 -2.30 -7.36 -13.33
CA ILE A 328 -1.25 -7.80 -12.39
C ILE A 328 -1.28 -9.31 -12.10
N ASP A 329 -2.36 -9.99 -12.48
CA ASP A 329 -2.54 -11.44 -12.33
C ASP A 329 -2.25 -12.21 -13.63
N ALA A 330 -1.58 -11.56 -14.60
CA ALA A 330 -1.17 -12.20 -15.82
C ALA A 330 -0.32 -13.45 -15.53
N GLU A 331 -0.67 -14.55 -16.18
CA GLU A 331 0.11 -15.76 -16.10
C GLU A 331 1.36 -15.65 -16.98
N VAL A 332 2.53 -15.65 -16.33
CA VAL A 332 3.82 -15.64 -17.02
C VAL A 332 4.47 -17.01 -16.79
N PRO A 333 4.91 -17.71 -17.85
CA PRO A 333 5.59 -18.98 -17.70
C PRO A 333 6.87 -18.85 -16.85
N ASN A 334 7.30 -19.95 -16.27
CA ASN A 334 8.59 -19.96 -15.58
C ASN A 334 9.74 -19.91 -16.59
N PHE A 335 10.80 -19.14 -16.26
CA PHE A 335 12.01 -19.10 -17.08
C PHE A 335 12.63 -20.49 -17.17
N PRO A 336 12.85 -21.05 -18.40
CA PRO A 336 13.13 -22.46 -18.58
C PRO A 336 14.58 -22.86 -18.33
N ILE A 337 15.48 -21.91 -18.00
CA ILE A 337 16.92 -22.16 -17.84
C ILE A 337 17.35 -21.93 -16.40
N THR A 338 18.18 -22.85 -15.91
CA THR A 338 18.80 -22.77 -14.58
C THR A 338 20.32 -22.64 -14.69
N GLY A 339 20.98 -22.29 -13.58
CA GLY A 339 22.45 -22.29 -13.52
C GLY A 339 23.05 -23.65 -13.78
N ALA A 340 22.37 -24.74 -13.38
CA ALA A 340 22.80 -26.11 -13.65
C ALA A 340 22.87 -26.43 -15.14
N ASP A 341 21.95 -25.87 -15.93
CA ASP A 341 21.94 -26.06 -17.39
C ASP A 341 23.17 -25.43 -18.06
N LEU A 342 23.59 -24.25 -17.57
CA LEU A 342 24.79 -23.58 -18.07
C LEU A 342 26.07 -24.31 -17.66
N ILE A 343 26.12 -24.88 -16.45
CA ILE A 343 27.24 -25.73 -16.01
C ILE A 343 27.32 -26.99 -16.86
N ALA A 344 26.20 -27.65 -17.15
CA ALA A 344 26.13 -28.80 -18.04
C ALA A 344 26.65 -28.49 -19.45
N LYS A 345 26.55 -27.23 -19.89
CA LYS A 345 27.11 -26.70 -21.16
C LYS A 345 28.57 -26.27 -21.06
N GLY A 346 29.22 -26.55 -19.94
CA GLY A 346 30.67 -26.32 -19.76
C GLY A 346 31.04 -24.96 -19.14
N MET A 347 30.06 -24.17 -18.70
CA MET A 347 30.40 -22.96 -17.95
C MET A 347 30.93 -23.31 -16.56
N LYS A 348 31.97 -22.62 -16.12
CA LYS A 348 32.50 -22.79 -14.77
C LYS A 348 31.57 -22.13 -13.76
N PRO A 349 31.36 -22.75 -12.57
CA PRO A 349 30.66 -22.10 -11.48
C PRO A 349 31.27 -20.74 -11.12
N GLY A 350 30.47 -19.69 -11.10
CA GLY A 350 30.95 -18.34 -10.79
C GLY A 350 29.95 -17.23 -11.18
N PRO A 351 30.32 -15.95 -10.98
CA PRO A 351 29.47 -14.79 -11.28
C PRO A 351 29.02 -14.72 -12.75
N GLU A 352 29.79 -15.30 -13.68
CA GLU A 352 29.49 -15.33 -15.11
C GLU A 352 28.19 -16.08 -15.41
N ILE A 353 27.85 -17.13 -14.61
CA ILE A 353 26.57 -17.83 -14.74
C ILE A 353 25.39 -16.87 -14.52
N GLY A 354 25.48 -16.04 -13.47
CA GLY A 354 24.43 -15.06 -13.18
C GLY A 354 24.26 -14.04 -14.31
N ALA A 355 25.36 -13.53 -14.85
CA ALA A 355 25.34 -12.60 -15.98
C ALA A 355 24.72 -13.26 -17.23
N LYS A 356 25.11 -14.51 -17.55
CA LYS A 356 24.57 -15.25 -18.68
C LYS A 356 23.07 -15.55 -18.50
N LEU A 357 22.64 -15.97 -17.30
CA LEU A 357 21.22 -16.18 -17.00
C LEU A 357 20.41 -14.90 -17.22
N GLY A 358 20.95 -13.75 -16.78
CA GLY A 358 20.31 -12.45 -17.01
C GLY A 358 20.13 -12.11 -18.48
N GLN A 359 21.17 -12.35 -19.32
CA GLN A 359 21.10 -12.16 -20.77
C GLN A 359 20.04 -13.08 -21.42
N LEU A 360 20.03 -14.36 -21.03
CA LEU A 360 19.09 -15.35 -21.58
C LEU A 360 17.66 -15.05 -21.13
N LYS A 361 17.49 -14.61 -19.89
CA LYS A 361 16.17 -14.18 -19.36
C LYS A 361 15.64 -12.96 -20.12
N GLN A 362 16.52 -12.01 -20.47
CA GLN A 362 16.14 -10.85 -21.28
C GLN A 362 15.68 -11.30 -22.68
N LYS A 363 16.45 -12.15 -23.36
CA LYS A 363 16.05 -12.71 -24.67
C LYS A 363 14.71 -13.44 -24.59
N TRP A 364 14.47 -14.20 -23.53
CA TRP A 364 13.19 -14.88 -23.31
C TRP A 364 12.04 -13.90 -23.13
N LYS A 365 12.22 -12.82 -22.35
CA LYS A 365 11.24 -11.74 -22.23
C LYS A 365 10.98 -11.05 -23.58
N ASP A 366 12.03 -10.75 -24.34
CA ASP A 366 11.92 -10.10 -25.66
C ASP A 366 11.14 -10.96 -26.68
N SER A 367 11.18 -12.29 -26.53
CA SER A 367 10.36 -13.24 -27.32
C SER A 367 8.90 -13.36 -26.87
N ASN A 368 8.43 -12.50 -25.95
CA ASN A 368 7.15 -12.64 -25.26
C ASN A 368 7.00 -14.01 -24.58
N PHE A 369 8.06 -14.46 -23.88
CA PHE A 369 8.12 -15.71 -23.10
C PHE A 369 7.93 -16.99 -23.93
N LYS A 370 8.15 -16.91 -25.25
CA LYS A 370 7.91 -18.02 -26.19
C LYS A 370 9.15 -18.85 -26.48
N SER A 371 10.36 -18.28 -26.28
CA SER A 371 11.60 -19.00 -26.56
C SER A 371 11.74 -20.22 -25.65
N THR A 372 11.98 -21.34 -26.26
CA THR A 372 12.22 -22.61 -25.56
C THR A 372 13.64 -22.64 -24.96
N LYS A 373 13.88 -23.60 -24.06
CA LYS A 373 15.19 -23.83 -23.47
C LYS A 373 16.26 -24.03 -24.52
N ASP A 374 15.98 -24.85 -25.55
CA ASP A 374 16.91 -25.21 -26.61
C ASP A 374 17.24 -24.01 -27.51
N GLU A 375 16.25 -23.19 -27.82
CA GLU A 375 16.44 -21.94 -28.57
C GLU A 375 17.32 -20.95 -27.81
N LEU A 376 17.08 -20.81 -26.51
CA LEU A 376 17.85 -19.91 -25.66
C LEU A 376 19.29 -20.39 -25.44
N LEU A 377 19.50 -21.71 -25.33
CA LEU A 377 20.83 -22.30 -25.18
C LEU A 377 21.60 -22.45 -26.52
N GLY A 378 20.99 -22.00 -27.64
CA GLY A 378 21.58 -22.12 -28.98
C GLY A 378 21.43 -23.51 -29.59
N GLU A 379 20.56 -24.38 -29.03
CA GLU A 379 20.16 -25.62 -29.61
C GLU A 379 19.06 -25.35 -30.63
N SER A 380 19.42 -24.78 -31.77
CA SER A 380 18.44 -24.48 -32.80
C SER A 380 17.90 -25.77 -33.43
N LYS A 381 16.62 -25.73 -33.88
CA LYS A 381 16.04 -26.82 -34.73
C LYS A 381 16.96 -27.19 -35.90
N LEU A 382 17.81 -26.26 -36.31
CA LEU A 382 18.82 -26.47 -37.31
C LEU A 382 19.88 -27.48 -36.87
N PHE A 383 20.36 -27.37 -35.59
CA PHE A 383 21.32 -28.32 -35.02
C PHE A 383 20.69 -29.72 -34.87
N GLU A 384 19.44 -29.80 -34.40
CA GLU A 384 18.69 -31.05 -34.33
C GLU A 384 18.44 -31.66 -35.74
N ALA A 385 18.13 -30.81 -36.74
CA ALA A 385 17.93 -31.29 -38.09
C ALA A 385 19.25 -31.82 -38.71
N VAL A 386 20.37 -31.11 -38.46
CA VAL A 386 21.71 -31.54 -38.88
C VAL A 386 22.15 -32.77 -38.08
N HIS A 387 21.92 -32.81 -36.77
CA HIS A 387 22.24 -33.95 -35.91
C HIS A 387 21.40 -35.20 -36.27
N ARG A 388 20.06 -35.03 -36.46
CA ARG A 388 19.20 -36.12 -36.95
C ARG A 388 19.59 -36.64 -38.32
N PHE A 389 19.95 -35.75 -39.23
CA PHE A 389 20.45 -36.09 -40.53
C PHE A 389 21.74 -36.92 -40.45
N MET A 390 22.67 -36.50 -39.56
CA MET A 390 23.96 -37.18 -39.41
C MET A 390 23.88 -38.49 -38.63
N THR A 391 23.10 -38.55 -37.55
CA THR A 391 22.97 -39.74 -36.70
C THR A 391 22.01 -40.78 -37.32
N GLY A 392 21.02 -40.37 -38.06
CA GLY A 392 20.13 -41.29 -38.80
C GLY A 392 20.81 -42.13 -39.86
N HIS A 393 22.05 -41.79 -40.26
CA HIS A 393 22.86 -42.50 -41.25
C HIS A 393 24.04 -43.27 -40.66
N GLY A 394 24.12 -43.42 -39.31
CA GLY A 394 25.14 -44.23 -38.65
C GLY A 394 26.53 -43.63 -38.63
N VAL A 395 26.63 -42.32 -38.76
CA VAL A 395 27.90 -41.60 -38.78
C VAL A 395 28.33 -41.26 -37.35
N THR A 396 29.35 -41.95 -36.84
CA THR A 396 29.97 -41.63 -35.53
C THR A 396 31.22 -40.81 -35.73
N PHE A 397 31.32 -39.63 -35.11
CA PHE A 397 32.52 -38.78 -35.12
C PHE A 397 33.40 -39.14 -33.95
N ALA A 398 34.37 -39.96 -34.08
CA ALA A 398 35.38 -40.20 -33.06
C ALA A 398 36.76 -40.47 -33.69
N GLY A 399 37.72 -39.57 -33.44
CA GLY A 399 39.15 -39.87 -33.58
C GLY A 399 39.77 -39.91 -34.98
N LYS A 400 39.15 -39.37 -36.00
CA LYS A 400 39.69 -39.35 -37.39
C LYS A 400 39.93 -37.94 -37.92
N LYS A 401 40.83 -37.79 -38.93
CA LYS A 401 40.96 -36.53 -39.68
C LYS A 401 39.70 -36.20 -40.42
N TYR A 402 39.21 -34.98 -40.26
CA TYR A 402 37.96 -34.50 -40.89
C TYR A 402 38.29 -33.50 -42.00
N ASP A 403 37.48 -33.53 -43.06
CA ASP A 403 37.39 -32.44 -44.06
C ASP A 403 36.20 -31.55 -43.73
N GLU A 404 36.27 -30.28 -44.10
CA GLU A 404 35.22 -29.28 -43.88
C GLU A 404 34.24 -29.29 -45.08
N ILE A 405 32.93 -29.33 -44.79
CA ILE A 405 31.89 -29.18 -45.81
C ILE A 405 31.03 -28.01 -45.45
N GLU A 406 30.76 -27.15 -46.40
CA GLU A 406 29.77 -26.08 -46.24
C GLU A 406 28.42 -26.51 -46.81
N ILE A 407 27.36 -26.32 -46.03
CA ILE A 407 26.00 -26.58 -46.46
C ILE A 407 25.21 -25.28 -46.30
N GLU A 408 24.61 -24.82 -47.42
CA GLU A 408 23.64 -23.75 -47.36
C GLU A 408 22.30 -24.29 -46.87
N VAL A 409 21.77 -23.78 -45.78
CA VAL A 409 20.49 -24.20 -45.20
C VAL A 409 19.57 -22.99 -45.14
N THR A 410 18.37 -23.13 -45.70
CA THR A 410 17.36 -22.08 -45.56
C THR A 410 16.60 -22.32 -44.26
N GLY A 411 16.65 -21.35 -43.34
CA GLY A 411 15.90 -21.40 -42.08
C GLY A 411 14.40 -21.39 -42.33
N THR A 412 13.68 -22.12 -41.50
CA THR A 412 12.20 -22.14 -41.50
C THR A 412 11.58 -21.07 -40.61
N ASP A 413 12.39 -20.14 -40.11
CA ASP A 413 11.91 -18.95 -39.43
C ASP A 413 11.28 -17.97 -40.44
N ASN A 414 10.38 -17.16 -40.03
CA ASN A 414 9.54 -16.25 -40.85
C ASN A 414 10.32 -15.25 -41.74
N VAL A 415 11.63 -15.38 -41.89
CA VAL A 415 12.51 -14.39 -42.54
C VAL A 415 13.28 -14.96 -43.73
N ASN A 416 13.09 -16.23 -44.14
CA ASN A 416 13.82 -16.85 -45.27
C ASN A 416 15.34 -16.57 -45.26
N LYS A 417 15.97 -16.54 -44.09
CA LYS A 417 17.43 -16.35 -44.00
C LYS A 417 18.16 -17.61 -44.46
N LYS A 418 19.12 -17.43 -45.32
CA LYS A 418 20.05 -18.48 -45.71
C LYS A 418 21.20 -18.51 -44.72
N TYR A 419 21.51 -19.69 -44.22
CA TYR A 419 22.63 -19.94 -43.30
C TYR A 419 23.62 -20.87 -44.01
N ILE A 420 24.90 -20.59 -43.87
CA ILE A 420 25.96 -21.51 -44.32
C ILE A 420 26.48 -22.22 -43.06
N VAL A 421 26.36 -23.55 -43.07
CA VAL A 421 26.81 -24.39 -41.98
C VAL A 421 28.03 -25.19 -42.43
N THR A 422 29.15 -25.00 -41.74
CA THR A 422 30.34 -25.78 -41.96
C THR A 422 30.30 -27.07 -41.13
N ILE A 423 30.35 -28.21 -41.73
CA ILE A 423 30.35 -29.50 -41.06
C ILE A 423 31.73 -30.15 -41.24
N LEU A 424 32.31 -30.60 -40.12
CA LEU A 424 33.52 -31.41 -40.11
C LEU A 424 33.13 -32.87 -40.20
N ALA A 425 33.52 -33.55 -41.25
CA ALA A 425 33.23 -34.98 -41.43
C ALA A 425 34.46 -35.75 -41.99
N PRO A 426 34.61 -37.07 -41.70
CA PRO A 426 35.65 -37.88 -42.26
C PRO A 426 35.57 -37.93 -43.78
N LYS A 427 36.69 -37.76 -44.46
CA LYS A 427 36.79 -37.68 -45.92
C LYS A 427 36.16 -38.88 -46.65
N GLU A 428 36.18 -40.05 -46.02
CA GLU A 428 35.65 -41.31 -46.56
C GLU A 428 34.08 -41.30 -46.65
N LEU A 429 33.41 -40.36 -45.99
CA LEU A 429 31.96 -40.20 -45.99
C LEU A 429 31.45 -39.32 -47.13
N PHE A 430 32.30 -38.49 -47.71
CA PHE A 430 31.89 -37.59 -48.81
C PHE A 430 31.59 -38.34 -50.09
N GLY A 431 32.31 -39.44 -50.36
CA GLY A 431 32.06 -40.22 -51.59
C GLY A 431 30.78 -41.00 -51.65
N LYS A 432 30.13 -41.25 -50.49
CA LYS A 432 28.89 -42.02 -50.41
C LYS A 432 27.62 -41.10 -50.29
N GLN A 433 27.81 -39.84 -50.07
CA GLN A 433 26.68 -38.91 -49.83
C GLN A 433 26.37 -37.98 -50.99
N THR A 434 27.06 -38.06 -52.09
CA THR A 434 26.78 -37.24 -53.29
C THR A 434 25.38 -37.34 -53.81
N GLN A 435 24.61 -38.42 -53.52
CA GLN A 435 23.24 -38.57 -53.90
C GLN A 435 22.23 -37.81 -52.98
N ILE A 436 22.57 -37.64 -51.74
CA ILE A 436 21.70 -36.92 -50.78
C ILE A 436 21.89 -35.41 -50.91
N SER A 437 23.07 -34.96 -51.26
CA SER A 437 23.42 -33.56 -51.43
C SER A 437 22.79 -32.88 -52.64
N SER A 438 22.39 -33.65 -53.68
CA SER A 438 21.83 -33.07 -54.91
C SER A 438 20.51 -32.30 -54.73
N LYS A 439 19.82 -32.52 -53.63
CA LYS A 439 18.55 -31.86 -53.34
C LYS A 439 18.73 -30.58 -52.49
N TYR A 440 19.84 -30.46 -51.82
CA TYR A 440 20.08 -29.38 -50.85
C TYR A 440 21.42 -28.66 -51.02
N MET A 441 22.28 -29.09 -51.94
CA MET A 441 23.56 -28.44 -52.21
C MET A 441 23.55 -27.71 -53.55
N ASN A 442 24.02 -26.47 -53.59
CA ASN A 442 24.31 -25.78 -54.81
C ASN A 442 25.50 -26.48 -55.50
N ARG A 443 25.37 -26.80 -56.80
CA ARG A 443 26.39 -27.50 -57.61
C ARG A 443 27.59 -26.60 -57.86
N GLY A 444 28.51 -26.51 -56.89
CA GLY A 444 29.76 -25.79 -57.05
C GLY A 444 30.94 -26.54 -56.40
N PRO A 445 32.17 -26.20 -56.75
CA PRO A 445 33.30 -26.71 -56.03
C PRO A 445 33.25 -26.26 -54.55
N TRP A 446 33.58 -27.18 -53.70
CA TRP A 446 33.61 -26.91 -52.25
C TRP A 446 34.64 -25.82 -51.93
N THR A 447 34.21 -24.73 -51.40
CA THR A 447 35.09 -23.64 -50.92
C THR A 447 35.07 -23.66 -49.42
N LYS A 448 36.26 -23.39 -48.83
CA LYS A 448 36.45 -23.31 -47.41
C LYS A 448 36.01 -21.94 -46.93
N THR A 449 34.80 -21.85 -46.49
CA THR A 449 34.26 -20.59 -45.91
C THR A 449 34.09 -20.77 -44.43
N LYS A 450 34.61 -19.83 -43.64
CA LYS A 450 34.43 -19.78 -42.21
C LYS A 450 32.99 -19.27 -41.93
N VAL A 451 32.21 -20.04 -41.22
CA VAL A 451 30.88 -19.60 -40.82
C VAL A 451 31.02 -18.71 -39.61
N ASP A 452 30.95 -17.43 -39.82
CA ASP A 452 30.87 -16.47 -38.73
C ASP A 452 29.41 -16.31 -38.32
N ASN A 453 29.09 -16.62 -37.08
CA ASN A 453 27.79 -16.31 -36.42
C ASN A 453 26.59 -17.21 -36.64
N VAL A 454 26.72 -18.51 -36.86
CA VAL A 454 25.57 -19.43 -36.76
C VAL A 454 25.20 -19.70 -35.28
N PHE A 455 26.15 -19.55 -34.36
CA PHE A 455 25.95 -19.79 -32.91
C PHE A 455 26.24 -18.58 -32.03
N GLY A 456 25.93 -17.38 -32.49
CA GLY A 456 26.09 -16.17 -31.68
C GLY A 456 27.52 -16.03 -31.16
N GLY A 457 28.41 -15.66 -32.03
CA GLY A 457 29.76 -15.25 -31.62
C GLY A 457 29.71 -13.99 -30.81
N GLU A 458 30.52 -13.99 -29.74
CA GLU A 458 30.86 -12.98 -28.74
C GLU A 458 29.77 -12.61 -27.75
#